data_f55c9ef1e192eac0eb9ec712b906be9f
#
_entry.id   f55c9ef1e192eac0eb9ec712b906be9f
#
_cell.length_a   1.000
_cell.length_b   1.000
_cell.length_c   1.000
_cell.angle_alpha   90.00
_cell.angle_beta   90.00
_cell.angle_gamma   90.00
#
_symmetry.space_group_name_H-M   'P 1'
#
loop_
_entity.id
_entity.type
_entity.pdbx_description
1 polymer ?
#
loop_
_entity_poly.entity_id
_entity_poly.type
_entity_poly.pdbx_seq_one_letter_code
_entity_poly.pdbx_strand_id
1 'polypeptide(L)'
;MRSAQIPVTDPAAGLRLTEIFYSLQGEANESGWPCVFVRLTGCPLRCTYCDTTYSFEGGERVSLQAILEQVQAFGVRHVCVTGGEPLAQPNCIPLLRQLCDAGLNVSLETSGALPVQAVDLRVSKVMDLKTPSSGEQSRNLIENLDYLTQHDQIKFVICNREDYDWAKQQLQQYQLQQRVSTVWFSPAFAIEQSPSQSKSSLPVFARQLADWIVADRLPVRFQLQLHKLLWNDEKGR
;
A
#
# COMPACT_ATOMS: atom_id res chain seq x y z
N MET A 1 8.31 -34.76 -6.02
CA MET A 1 7.61 -33.62 -5.39
C MET A 1 8.22 -33.43 -4.00
N ARG A 2 9.05 -32.40 -3.79
CA ARG A 2 9.56 -32.07 -2.46
C ARG A 2 8.52 -31.16 -1.82
N SER A 3 7.86 -31.61 -0.76
CA SER A 3 7.00 -30.78 0.07
C SER A 3 7.84 -29.64 0.61
N ALA A 4 7.49 -28.40 0.26
CA ALA A 4 8.06 -27.21 0.89
C ALA A 4 7.69 -27.28 2.37
N GLN A 5 8.68 -27.52 3.22
CA GLN A 5 8.53 -27.43 4.67
C GLN A 5 8.17 -25.97 4.99
N ILE A 6 6.97 -25.79 5.54
CA ILE A 6 6.55 -24.50 6.12
C ILE A 6 7.55 -24.21 7.24
N PRO A 7 8.24 -23.05 7.22
CA PRO A 7 9.13 -22.71 8.32
C PRO A 7 8.30 -22.63 9.60
N VAL A 8 8.72 -23.38 10.62
CA VAL A 8 8.19 -23.25 11.97
C VAL A 8 8.41 -21.79 12.39
N THR A 9 7.33 -21.07 12.65
CA THR A 9 7.41 -19.68 13.13
C THR A 9 8.09 -19.70 14.48
N ASP A 10 9.31 -19.14 14.56
CA ASP A 10 9.98 -18.87 15.81
C ASP A 10 9.11 -17.88 16.63
N PRO A 11 8.61 -18.25 17.83
CA PRO A 11 7.86 -17.31 18.67
C PRO A 11 8.65 -16.06 19.06
N ALA A 12 9.98 -16.13 19.00
CA ALA A 12 10.89 -14.99 19.19
C ALA A 12 11.04 -14.14 17.90
N ALA A 13 10.47 -14.59 16.77
CA ALA A 13 10.49 -13.85 15.52
C ALA A 13 9.74 -12.52 15.71
N GLY A 14 10.46 -11.40 15.61
CA GLY A 14 9.90 -10.05 15.77
C GLY A 14 9.97 -9.29 14.45
N LEU A 15 9.16 -8.25 14.38
CA LEU A 15 9.19 -7.22 13.36
C LEU A 15 9.58 -5.89 13.95
N ARG A 16 10.28 -5.06 13.18
CA ARG A 16 10.51 -3.67 13.54
C ARG A 16 9.27 -2.88 13.17
N LEU A 17 8.59 -2.36 14.20
CA LEU A 17 7.30 -1.70 14.11
C LEU A 17 7.46 -0.21 14.35
N THR A 18 6.90 0.62 13.48
CA THR A 18 6.83 2.07 13.67
C THR A 18 5.62 2.42 14.53
N GLU A 19 4.45 1.87 14.22
CA GLU A 19 3.20 2.15 14.93
C GLU A 19 2.13 1.10 14.64
N ILE A 20 1.17 0.95 15.57
CA ILE A 20 -0.13 0.33 15.33
C ILE A 20 -1.18 1.35 15.73
N PHE A 21 -2.13 1.64 14.85
CA PHE A 21 -3.20 2.59 15.12
C PHE A 21 -4.52 2.17 14.46
N TYR A 22 -5.61 2.73 14.94
CA TYR A 22 -6.95 2.48 14.43
C TYR A 22 -7.53 3.75 13.81
N SER A 23 -7.96 3.65 12.56
CA SER A 23 -8.53 4.76 11.80
C SER A 23 -9.48 4.25 10.71
N LEU A 24 -9.87 5.11 9.78
CA LEU A 24 -10.53 4.70 8.54
C LEU A 24 -9.46 4.38 7.48
N GLN A 25 -9.66 3.28 6.74
CA GLN A 25 -8.88 3.07 5.52
C GLN A 25 -9.19 4.18 4.52
N GLY A 26 -8.20 4.92 4.11
CA GLY A 26 -8.33 6.06 3.21
C GLY A 26 -8.13 5.74 1.75
N GLU A 27 -7.73 4.51 1.42
CA GLU A 27 -7.30 4.10 0.09
C GLU A 27 -7.82 2.69 -0.27
N ALA A 28 -7.63 2.30 -1.52
CA ALA A 28 -7.94 0.96 -2.03
C ALA A 28 -9.44 0.58 -1.96
N ASN A 29 -9.76 -0.68 -2.20
CA ASN A 29 -11.14 -1.18 -2.16
C ASN A 29 -11.77 -1.07 -0.76
N GLU A 30 -10.95 -1.04 0.27
CA GLU A 30 -11.33 -0.98 1.67
C GLU A 30 -11.58 0.46 2.17
N SER A 31 -11.46 1.47 1.29
CA SER A 31 -11.67 2.88 1.64
C SER A 31 -13.01 3.11 2.34
N GLY A 32 -12.96 3.80 3.49
CA GLY A 32 -14.13 4.10 4.34
C GLY A 32 -14.40 3.06 5.42
N TRP A 33 -13.75 1.89 5.42
CA TRP A 33 -13.89 0.93 6.51
C TRP A 33 -13.02 1.29 7.72
N PRO A 34 -13.53 1.11 8.95
CA PRO A 34 -12.69 1.09 10.15
C PRO A 34 -11.61 0.01 10.03
N CYS A 35 -10.34 0.39 10.18
CA CYS A 35 -9.19 -0.45 9.91
C CYS A 35 -8.08 -0.26 10.95
N VAL A 36 -7.43 -1.34 11.35
CA VAL A 36 -6.19 -1.28 12.12
C VAL A 36 -5.01 -1.26 11.15
N PHE A 37 -4.13 -0.29 11.32
CA PHE A 37 -2.91 -0.17 10.54
C PHE A 37 -1.73 -0.71 11.34
N VAL A 38 -0.98 -1.63 10.73
CA VAL A 38 0.29 -2.14 11.25
C VAL A 38 1.39 -1.60 10.35
N ARG A 39 2.07 -0.53 10.80
CA ARG A 39 3.12 0.14 10.02
C ARG A 39 4.49 -0.37 10.41
N LEU A 40 5.12 -1.11 9.49
CA LEU A 40 6.46 -1.65 9.67
C LEU A 40 7.53 -0.60 9.31
N THR A 41 8.69 -0.71 9.97
CA THR A 41 9.83 0.18 9.75
C THR A 41 10.73 -0.33 8.65
N GLY A 42 11.29 0.60 7.87
CA GLY A 42 12.29 0.32 6.82
C GLY A 42 11.68 0.28 5.43
N CYS A 43 12.38 0.89 4.48
CA CYS A 43 12.03 0.87 3.06
C CYS A 43 13.32 0.89 2.24
N PRO A 44 13.44 0.05 1.20
CA PRO A 44 14.59 0.09 0.28
C PRO A 44 14.48 1.19 -0.77
N LEU A 45 13.34 1.90 -0.85
CA LEU A 45 13.05 2.96 -1.80
C LEU A 45 13.17 4.34 -1.17
N ARG A 46 13.35 5.37 -2.02
CA ARG A 46 13.40 6.79 -1.64
C ARG A 46 12.57 7.62 -2.60
N CYS A 47 11.26 7.28 -2.70
CA CYS A 47 10.33 7.97 -3.58
C CYS A 47 10.29 9.47 -3.28
N THR A 48 10.30 10.31 -4.32
CA THR A 48 10.32 11.78 -4.20
C THR A 48 9.12 12.35 -3.47
N TYR A 49 7.97 11.67 -3.59
CA TYR A 49 6.69 12.07 -3.00
C TYR A 49 6.31 11.25 -1.75
N CYS A 50 7.28 10.59 -1.11
CA CYS A 50 6.98 9.74 0.05
C CYS A 50 6.45 10.59 1.22
N ASP A 51 5.23 10.28 1.66
CA ASP A 51 4.57 10.94 2.79
C ASP A 51 4.83 10.27 4.14
N THR A 52 5.55 9.15 4.14
CA THR A 52 5.79 8.31 5.33
C THR A 52 7.29 8.15 5.62
N THR A 53 8.09 9.16 5.34
CA THR A 53 9.55 9.13 5.52
C THR A 53 9.98 8.83 6.95
N TYR A 54 9.14 9.13 7.95
CA TYR A 54 9.38 8.83 9.36
C TYR A 54 9.42 7.32 9.67
N SER A 55 8.92 6.47 8.76
CA SER A 55 9.00 5.02 8.91
C SER A 55 10.28 4.39 8.34
N PHE A 56 11.19 5.19 7.78
CA PHE A 56 12.43 4.65 7.20
C PHE A 56 13.38 4.09 8.25
N GLU A 57 13.39 4.69 9.43
CA GLU A 57 14.32 4.38 10.52
C GLU A 57 13.61 4.33 11.87
N GLY A 58 14.32 3.90 12.91
CA GLY A 58 13.75 3.80 14.25
C GLY A 58 12.89 2.55 14.43
N GLY A 59 11.72 2.73 15.03
CA GLY A 59 10.79 1.66 15.35
C GLY A 59 11.29 0.72 16.44
N GLU A 60 10.40 -0.04 17.02
CA GLU A 60 10.68 -1.02 18.09
C GLU A 60 10.53 -2.45 17.57
N ARG A 61 11.31 -3.37 18.14
CA ARG A 61 11.17 -4.79 17.81
C ARG A 61 10.05 -5.40 18.66
N VAL A 62 9.00 -5.85 17.98
CA VAL A 62 7.79 -6.42 18.59
C VAL A 62 7.59 -7.84 18.08
N SER A 63 7.24 -8.79 18.94
CA SER A 63 6.95 -10.16 18.55
C SER A 63 5.67 -10.24 17.71
N LEU A 64 5.56 -11.24 16.82
CA LEU A 64 4.36 -11.44 16.00
C LEU A 64 3.12 -11.63 16.86
N GLN A 65 3.26 -12.35 17.97
CA GLN A 65 2.19 -12.59 18.93
C GLN A 65 1.68 -11.27 19.55
N ALA A 66 2.58 -10.40 20.00
CA ALA A 66 2.20 -9.11 20.58
C ALA A 66 1.53 -8.19 19.55
N ILE A 67 1.96 -8.22 18.28
CA ILE A 67 1.29 -7.48 17.20
C ILE A 67 -0.13 -8.02 17.01
N LEU A 68 -0.32 -9.33 16.93
CA LEU A 68 -1.62 -9.96 16.77
C LEU A 68 -2.57 -9.60 17.92
N GLU A 69 -2.10 -9.68 19.17
CA GLU A 69 -2.88 -9.32 20.36
C GLU A 69 -3.31 -7.85 20.36
N GLN A 70 -2.41 -6.93 19.98
CA GLN A 70 -2.75 -5.51 19.85
C GLN A 70 -3.80 -5.27 18.76
N VAL A 71 -3.65 -5.91 17.60
CA VAL A 71 -4.61 -5.80 16.51
C VAL A 71 -5.99 -6.31 16.95
N GLN A 72 -6.07 -7.47 17.60
CA GLN A 72 -7.32 -8.06 18.07
C GLN A 72 -8.02 -7.21 19.16
N ALA A 73 -7.24 -6.51 19.99
CA ALA A 73 -7.76 -5.64 21.02
C ALA A 73 -8.63 -4.48 20.50
N PHE A 74 -8.46 -4.08 19.24
CA PHE A 74 -9.32 -3.05 18.62
C PHE A 74 -10.72 -3.59 18.23
N GLY A 75 -10.91 -4.90 18.13
CA GLY A 75 -12.22 -5.52 17.90
C GLY A 75 -12.80 -5.28 16.52
N VAL A 76 -11.99 -4.94 15.51
CA VAL A 76 -12.41 -4.71 14.12
C VAL A 76 -11.86 -5.80 13.19
N ARG A 77 -12.47 -5.93 12.00
CA ARG A 77 -12.10 -7.01 11.07
C ARG A 77 -11.02 -6.65 10.07
N HIS A 78 -10.91 -5.37 9.70
CA HIS A 78 -9.99 -4.94 8.65
C HIS A 78 -8.64 -4.57 9.23
N VAL A 79 -7.58 -5.10 8.63
CA VAL A 79 -6.19 -4.82 9.00
C VAL A 79 -5.41 -4.51 7.74
N CYS A 80 -4.72 -3.38 7.75
CA CYS A 80 -3.79 -2.99 6.70
C CYS A 80 -2.35 -3.11 7.21
N VAL A 81 -1.58 -4.03 6.65
CA VAL A 81 -0.14 -4.10 6.89
C VAL A 81 0.55 -3.22 5.86
N THR A 82 1.23 -2.21 6.35
CA THR A 82 1.87 -1.16 5.56
C THR A 82 3.22 -0.78 6.18
N GLY A 83 3.77 0.36 5.80
CA GLY A 83 4.98 0.87 6.45
C GLY A 83 5.84 1.68 5.52
N GLY A 84 7.15 1.44 5.55
CA GLY A 84 8.02 1.70 4.43
C GLY A 84 7.74 0.66 3.34
N GLU A 85 8.45 -0.49 3.38
CA GLU A 85 8.12 -1.67 2.56
C GLU A 85 8.00 -2.89 3.48
N PRO A 86 6.78 -3.40 3.72
CA PRO A 86 6.58 -4.50 4.66
C PRO A 86 7.36 -5.77 4.31
N LEU A 87 7.47 -6.09 3.02
CA LEU A 87 8.15 -7.29 2.54
C LEU A 87 9.68 -7.23 2.67
N ALA A 88 10.25 -6.07 3.03
CA ALA A 88 11.66 -5.95 3.39
C ALA A 88 12.00 -6.69 4.70
N GLN A 89 10.99 -7.01 5.51
CA GLN A 89 11.15 -7.79 6.73
C GLN A 89 10.62 -9.22 6.52
N PRO A 90 11.48 -10.26 6.56
CA PRO A 90 11.06 -11.64 6.25
C PRO A 90 9.89 -12.15 7.11
N ASN A 91 9.81 -11.70 8.36
CA ASN A 91 8.74 -12.07 9.27
C ASN A 91 7.38 -11.40 8.96
N CYS A 92 7.30 -10.52 7.95
CA CYS A 92 6.03 -9.97 7.47
C CYS A 92 5.13 -11.09 6.90
N ILE A 93 5.69 -12.02 6.16
CA ILE A 93 4.92 -13.16 5.58
C ILE A 93 4.25 -14.01 6.67
N PRO A 94 4.94 -14.47 7.73
CA PRO A 94 4.29 -15.13 8.86
C PRO A 94 3.22 -14.28 9.55
N LEU A 95 3.46 -12.98 9.74
CA LEU A 95 2.46 -12.09 10.34
C LEU A 95 1.16 -12.05 9.52
N LEU A 96 1.27 -11.83 8.21
CA LEU A 96 0.12 -11.78 7.30
C LEU A 96 -0.71 -13.07 7.40
N ARG A 97 -0.06 -14.23 7.45
CA ARG A 97 -0.72 -15.52 7.62
C ARG A 97 -1.44 -15.63 8.96
N GLN A 98 -0.78 -15.26 10.07
CA GLN A 98 -1.39 -15.30 11.41
C GLN A 98 -2.61 -14.38 11.52
N LEU A 99 -2.58 -13.20 10.92
CA LEU A 99 -3.72 -12.29 10.87
C LEU A 99 -4.90 -12.92 10.09
N CYS A 100 -4.64 -13.55 8.94
CA CYS A 100 -5.66 -14.29 8.19
C CYS A 100 -6.21 -15.48 8.97
N ASP A 101 -5.35 -16.24 9.65
CA ASP A 101 -5.74 -17.40 10.48
C ASP A 101 -6.60 -16.97 11.68
N ALA A 102 -6.44 -15.76 12.17
CA ALA A 102 -7.29 -15.14 13.18
C ALA A 102 -8.65 -14.63 12.65
N GLY A 103 -8.95 -14.87 11.36
CA GLY A 103 -10.23 -14.50 10.73
C GLY A 103 -10.34 -13.01 10.36
N LEU A 104 -9.21 -12.31 10.25
CA LEU A 104 -9.18 -10.89 9.88
C LEU A 104 -9.15 -10.74 8.34
N ASN A 105 -9.73 -9.64 7.84
CA ASN A 105 -9.61 -9.21 6.46
C ASN A 105 -8.32 -8.40 6.32
N VAL A 106 -7.32 -8.99 5.69
CA VAL A 106 -5.97 -8.44 5.65
C VAL A 106 -5.67 -7.84 4.28
N SER A 107 -5.23 -6.59 4.25
CA SER A 107 -4.61 -5.97 3.08
C SER A 107 -3.11 -5.71 3.32
N LEU A 108 -2.35 -5.75 2.24
CA LEU A 108 -0.92 -5.46 2.22
C LEU A 108 -0.65 -4.32 1.22
N GLU A 109 -0.20 -3.18 1.72
CA GLU A 109 0.35 -2.10 0.88
C GLU A 109 1.82 -2.39 0.61
N THR A 110 2.20 -2.61 -0.65
CA THR A 110 3.58 -2.88 -1.04
C THR A 110 3.98 -2.07 -2.27
N SER A 111 5.25 -1.67 -2.30
CA SER A 111 5.83 -0.96 -3.44
C SER A 111 6.02 -1.82 -4.70
N GLY A 112 5.85 -3.15 -4.58
CA GLY A 112 6.14 -4.08 -5.67
C GLY A 112 7.62 -4.24 -6.02
N ALA A 113 8.54 -3.66 -5.23
CA ALA A 113 9.98 -3.77 -5.44
C ALA A 113 10.58 -5.08 -4.91
N LEU A 114 9.82 -5.85 -4.15
CA LEU A 114 10.20 -7.15 -3.60
C LEU A 114 9.22 -8.24 -4.02
N PRO A 115 9.64 -9.53 -4.03
CA PRO A 115 8.77 -10.63 -4.47
C PRO A 115 7.52 -10.77 -3.60
N VAL A 116 6.34 -10.84 -4.23
CA VAL A 116 5.04 -11.07 -3.56
C VAL A 116 4.59 -12.53 -3.59
N GLN A 117 5.34 -13.41 -4.24
CA GLN A 117 4.99 -14.82 -4.45
C GLN A 117 4.65 -15.59 -3.16
N ALA A 118 5.32 -15.26 -2.04
CA ALA A 118 5.13 -15.95 -0.76
C ALA A 118 3.95 -15.40 0.07
N VAL A 119 3.31 -14.32 -0.36
CA VAL A 119 2.16 -13.72 0.33
C VAL A 119 0.97 -14.68 0.25
N ASP A 120 0.29 -14.89 1.39
CA ASP A 120 -0.90 -15.73 1.48
C ASP A 120 -2.00 -15.20 0.54
N LEU A 121 -2.65 -16.08 -0.21
CA LEU A 121 -3.67 -15.72 -1.20
C LEU A 121 -4.93 -15.07 -0.58
N ARG A 122 -5.14 -15.19 0.72
CA ARG A 122 -6.22 -14.52 1.45
C ARG A 122 -5.96 -13.03 1.68
N VAL A 123 -4.70 -12.60 1.55
CA VAL A 123 -4.29 -11.19 1.68
C VAL A 123 -4.59 -10.46 0.39
N SER A 124 -5.33 -9.35 0.46
CA SER A 124 -5.51 -8.43 -0.67
C SER A 124 -4.25 -7.59 -0.82
N LYS A 125 -3.48 -7.85 -1.87
CA LYS A 125 -2.27 -7.06 -2.18
C LYS A 125 -2.68 -5.79 -2.92
N VAL A 126 -2.29 -4.64 -2.40
CA VAL A 126 -2.35 -3.34 -3.07
C VAL A 126 -0.94 -2.99 -3.51
N MET A 127 -0.61 -3.29 -4.76
CA MET A 127 0.74 -3.12 -5.29
C MET A 127 0.88 -1.77 -6.00
N ASP A 128 1.74 -0.91 -5.47
CA ASP A 128 2.03 0.42 -6.01
C ASP A 128 3.15 0.34 -7.05
N LEU A 129 2.78 0.31 -8.33
CA LEU A 129 3.74 0.40 -9.43
C LEU A 129 4.28 1.83 -9.53
N LYS A 130 5.57 1.99 -9.27
CA LYS A 130 6.25 3.27 -9.19
C LYS A 130 6.37 3.93 -10.56
N THR A 131 5.81 5.13 -10.67
CA THR A 131 5.83 5.97 -11.86
C THR A 131 7.19 6.67 -12.06
N PRO A 132 7.50 7.25 -13.21
CA PRO A 132 8.76 7.97 -13.45
C PRO A 132 9.08 9.02 -12.39
N SER A 133 8.09 9.86 -12.02
CA SER A 133 8.30 10.95 -11.03
C SER A 133 8.63 10.45 -9.63
N SER A 134 8.40 9.17 -9.32
CA SER A 134 8.81 8.60 -8.03
C SER A 134 10.33 8.57 -7.85
N GLY A 135 11.10 8.55 -8.95
CA GLY A 135 12.54 8.29 -8.96
C GLY A 135 12.89 6.81 -8.75
N GLU A 136 11.91 5.94 -8.54
CA GLU A 136 12.09 4.53 -8.20
C GLU A 136 11.46 3.56 -9.23
N GLN A 137 11.09 4.06 -10.40
CA GLN A 137 10.46 3.28 -11.48
C GLN A 137 11.24 2.01 -11.83
N SER A 138 12.58 2.09 -11.87
CA SER A 138 13.46 0.96 -12.18
C SER A 138 13.44 -0.17 -11.14
N ARG A 139 12.82 0.07 -9.99
CA ARG A 139 12.68 -0.90 -8.90
C ARG A 139 11.41 -1.72 -9.00
N ASN A 140 10.52 -1.45 -9.94
CA ASN A 140 9.34 -2.28 -10.17
C ASN A 140 9.74 -3.69 -10.57
N LEU A 141 9.38 -4.69 -9.78
CA LEU A 141 9.58 -6.10 -10.10
C LEU A 141 8.36 -6.60 -10.88
N ILE A 142 8.44 -6.52 -12.20
CA ILE A 142 7.29 -6.79 -13.10
C ILE A 142 6.80 -8.24 -12.99
N GLU A 143 7.69 -9.17 -12.67
CA GLU A 143 7.36 -10.58 -12.42
C GLU A 143 6.32 -10.76 -11.32
N ASN A 144 6.17 -9.79 -10.42
CA ASN A 144 5.11 -9.80 -9.40
C ASN A 144 3.70 -9.83 -9.98
N LEU A 145 3.51 -9.32 -11.20
CA LEU A 145 2.22 -9.34 -11.90
C LEU A 145 1.67 -10.75 -12.11
N ASP A 146 2.54 -11.76 -12.20
CA ASP A 146 2.15 -13.15 -12.40
C ASP A 146 1.61 -13.82 -11.10
N TYR A 147 1.81 -13.16 -9.96
CA TYR A 147 1.34 -13.61 -8.65
C TYR A 147 0.16 -12.79 -8.13
N LEU A 148 -0.37 -11.87 -8.93
CA LEU A 148 -1.59 -11.14 -8.61
C LEU A 148 -2.83 -11.89 -9.12
N THR A 149 -3.93 -11.69 -8.42
CA THR A 149 -5.22 -12.33 -8.67
C THR A 149 -6.34 -11.30 -8.67
N GLN A 150 -7.57 -11.72 -8.99
CA GLN A 150 -8.77 -10.87 -8.87
C GLN A 150 -9.12 -10.47 -7.42
N HIS A 151 -8.34 -10.89 -6.43
CA HIS A 151 -8.43 -10.42 -5.06
C HIS A 151 -7.51 -9.22 -4.79
N ASP A 152 -6.59 -8.94 -5.71
CA ASP A 152 -5.54 -7.94 -5.56
C ASP A 152 -5.87 -6.64 -6.33
N GLN A 153 -5.06 -5.63 -6.11
CA GLN A 153 -5.22 -4.30 -6.66
C GLN A 153 -3.85 -3.75 -7.11
N ILE A 154 -3.85 -2.89 -8.11
CA ILE A 154 -2.67 -2.13 -8.53
C ILE A 154 -2.95 -0.65 -8.36
N LYS A 155 -1.97 0.08 -7.86
CA LYS A 155 -2.04 1.53 -7.67
C LYS A 155 -0.91 2.22 -8.44
N PHE A 156 -1.23 3.37 -9.02
CA PHE A 156 -0.28 4.32 -9.57
C PHE A 156 -0.45 5.67 -8.87
N VAL A 157 0.62 6.17 -8.28
CA VAL A 157 0.68 7.54 -7.77
C VAL A 157 1.19 8.44 -8.90
N ILE A 158 0.38 9.40 -9.32
CA ILE A 158 0.58 10.20 -10.52
C ILE A 158 0.84 11.66 -10.12
N CYS A 159 1.98 12.20 -10.53
CA CYS A 159 2.40 13.57 -10.23
C CYS A 159 2.13 14.52 -11.41
N ASN A 160 2.16 14.03 -12.64
CA ASN A 160 2.10 14.84 -13.85
C ASN A 160 1.61 14.03 -15.07
N ARG A 161 1.65 14.66 -16.25
CA ARG A 161 1.21 14.04 -17.49
C ARG A 161 2.11 12.88 -17.94
N GLU A 162 3.40 12.94 -17.71
CA GLU A 162 4.35 11.86 -18.05
C GLU A 162 4.03 10.58 -17.26
N ASP A 163 3.77 10.70 -15.95
CA ASP A 163 3.35 9.57 -15.12
C ASP A 163 2.03 8.96 -15.61
N TYR A 164 1.07 9.82 -15.96
CA TYR A 164 -0.22 9.37 -16.49
C TYR A 164 -0.07 8.58 -17.79
N ASP A 165 0.69 9.11 -18.77
CA ASP A 165 0.89 8.45 -20.05
C ASP A 165 1.67 7.13 -19.87
N TRP A 166 2.66 7.12 -18.97
CA TRP A 166 3.38 5.90 -18.62
C TRP A 166 2.46 4.86 -17.97
N ALA A 167 1.67 5.24 -16.95
CA ALA A 167 0.73 4.34 -16.29
C ALA A 167 -0.31 3.75 -17.26
N LYS A 168 -0.82 4.57 -18.18
CA LYS A 168 -1.70 4.15 -19.28
C LYS A 168 -1.02 3.13 -20.19
N GLN A 169 0.26 3.32 -20.50
CA GLN A 169 1.04 2.35 -21.27
C GLN A 169 1.18 1.01 -20.51
N GLN A 170 1.49 1.05 -19.21
CA GLN A 170 1.59 -0.16 -18.39
C GLN A 170 0.24 -0.90 -18.32
N LEU A 171 -0.87 -0.15 -18.14
CA LEU A 171 -2.23 -0.69 -18.13
C LEU A 171 -2.50 -1.53 -19.40
N GLN A 172 -2.13 -1.03 -20.56
CA GLN A 172 -2.34 -1.68 -21.86
C GLN A 172 -1.35 -2.83 -22.08
N GLN A 173 -0.06 -2.60 -21.86
CA GLN A 173 1.02 -3.57 -22.10
C GLN A 173 0.83 -4.85 -21.29
N TYR A 174 0.43 -4.74 -20.04
CA TYR A 174 0.29 -5.89 -19.13
C TYR A 174 -1.16 -6.31 -18.93
N GLN A 175 -2.13 -5.65 -19.59
CA GLN A 175 -3.56 -5.92 -19.45
C GLN A 175 -4.02 -5.96 -17.97
N LEU A 176 -3.59 -4.97 -17.20
CA LEU A 176 -3.68 -4.99 -15.74
C LEU A 176 -5.12 -5.15 -15.23
N GLN A 177 -6.11 -4.57 -15.93
CA GLN A 177 -7.53 -4.68 -15.62
C GLN A 177 -8.09 -6.12 -15.71
N GLN A 178 -7.35 -7.04 -16.35
CA GLN A 178 -7.71 -8.45 -16.42
C GLN A 178 -7.04 -9.29 -15.34
N ARG A 179 -5.99 -8.76 -14.68
CA ARG A 179 -5.19 -9.46 -13.67
C ARG A 179 -5.70 -9.23 -12.26
N VAL A 180 -6.22 -8.04 -11.99
CA VAL A 180 -6.62 -7.62 -10.63
C VAL A 180 -8.05 -7.10 -10.60
N SER A 181 -8.63 -7.01 -9.39
CA SER A 181 -9.98 -6.45 -9.20
C SER A 181 -10.08 -4.98 -9.58
N THR A 182 -9.04 -4.22 -9.30
CA THR A 182 -9.05 -2.76 -9.47
C THR A 182 -7.66 -2.22 -9.79
N VAL A 183 -7.62 -1.29 -10.73
CA VAL A 183 -6.45 -0.43 -10.97
C VAL A 183 -6.79 0.99 -10.55
N TRP A 184 -5.97 1.55 -9.65
CA TRP A 184 -6.14 2.86 -9.05
C TRP A 184 -5.20 3.88 -9.67
N PHE A 185 -5.74 5.04 -10.06
CA PHE A 185 -4.97 6.24 -10.38
C PHE A 185 -5.19 7.27 -9.27
N SER A 186 -4.13 7.56 -8.52
CA SER A 186 -4.15 8.44 -7.36
C SER A 186 -3.24 9.65 -7.60
N PRO A 187 -3.74 10.90 -7.48
CA PRO A 187 -2.87 12.06 -7.60
C PRO A 187 -1.92 12.11 -6.39
N ALA A 188 -0.64 12.41 -6.64
CA ALA A 188 0.29 12.70 -5.55
C ALA A 188 -0.18 13.94 -4.79
N PHE A 189 -0.19 13.87 -3.45
CA PHE A 189 -0.32 15.08 -2.63
C PHE A 189 1.03 15.78 -2.63
N ALA A 190 1.05 17.06 -3.01
CA ALA A 190 2.28 17.86 -3.00
C ALA A 190 2.81 17.97 -1.57
N ILE A 191 4.08 17.61 -1.37
CA ILE A 191 4.77 17.75 -0.07
C ILE A 191 4.97 19.23 0.29
N GLU A 192 5.02 20.11 -0.73
CA GLU A 192 5.11 21.55 -0.57
C GLU A 192 3.79 22.22 -0.97
N GLN A 193 2.92 22.45 0.00
CA GLN A 193 1.83 23.41 -0.17
C GLN A 193 2.36 24.81 0.13
N SER A 194 2.12 25.75 -0.79
CA SER A 194 2.33 27.18 -0.50
C SER A 194 1.65 27.54 0.82
N PRO A 195 2.27 28.33 1.71
CA PRO A 195 1.70 28.70 3.00
C PRO A 195 0.30 29.36 2.93
N SER A 196 -0.13 29.73 1.74
CA SER A 196 -1.43 30.38 1.46
C SER A 196 -2.57 29.40 1.13
N GLN A 197 -2.29 28.10 0.95
CA GLN A 197 -3.35 27.12 0.68
C GLN A 197 -3.82 26.44 1.97
N SER A 198 -5.13 26.36 2.16
CA SER A 198 -5.73 25.60 3.25
C SER A 198 -5.26 24.14 3.18
N LYS A 199 -4.77 23.59 4.29
CA LYS A 199 -4.26 22.20 4.39
C LYS A 199 -5.29 21.11 4.01
N SER A 200 -6.57 21.46 3.89
CA SER A 200 -7.68 20.56 3.51
C SER A 200 -8.10 20.68 2.04
N SER A 201 -7.33 21.39 1.19
CA SER A 201 -7.69 21.54 -0.22
C SER A 201 -7.29 20.31 -1.03
N LEU A 202 -8.18 19.89 -1.95
CA LEU A 202 -7.86 18.89 -2.97
C LEU A 202 -6.57 19.29 -3.70
N PRO A 203 -5.68 18.32 -4.03
CA PRO A 203 -4.54 18.61 -4.89
C PRO A 203 -5.02 19.29 -6.17
N VAL A 204 -4.39 20.41 -6.56
CA VAL A 204 -4.74 21.12 -7.81
C VAL A 204 -4.73 20.18 -8.99
N PHE A 205 -3.84 19.23 -8.99
CA PHE A 205 -3.68 18.20 -10.02
C PHE A 205 -4.80 17.14 -10.02
N ALA A 206 -5.52 16.94 -8.90
CA ALA A 206 -6.55 15.90 -8.77
C ALA A 206 -7.66 16.03 -9.82
N ARG A 207 -8.15 17.26 -10.03
CA ARG A 207 -9.17 17.55 -11.05
C ARG A 207 -8.65 17.22 -12.45
N GLN A 208 -7.44 17.65 -12.75
CA GLN A 208 -6.84 17.43 -14.07
C GLN A 208 -6.65 15.93 -14.37
N LEU A 209 -6.21 15.14 -13.39
CA LEU A 209 -6.11 13.69 -13.51
C LEU A 209 -7.48 13.05 -13.77
N ALA A 210 -8.52 13.47 -13.04
CA ALA A 210 -9.88 12.98 -13.25
C ALA A 210 -10.38 13.30 -14.66
N ASP A 211 -10.15 14.53 -15.15
CA ASP A 211 -10.52 14.95 -16.50
C ASP A 211 -9.83 14.09 -17.57
N TRP A 212 -8.56 13.75 -17.40
CA TRP A 212 -7.83 12.85 -18.32
C TRP A 212 -8.40 11.43 -18.33
N ILE A 213 -8.68 10.86 -17.16
CA ILE A 213 -9.26 9.51 -17.03
C ILE A 213 -10.60 9.44 -17.77
N VAL A 214 -11.46 10.45 -17.57
CA VAL A 214 -12.79 10.53 -18.20
C VAL A 214 -12.66 10.71 -19.73
N ALA A 215 -11.80 11.63 -20.17
CA ALA A 215 -11.58 11.89 -21.60
C ALA A 215 -11.06 10.66 -22.35
N ASP A 216 -10.12 9.92 -21.75
CA ASP A 216 -9.52 8.72 -22.33
C ASP A 216 -10.37 7.45 -22.11
N ARG A 217 -11.46 7.54 -21.33
CA ARG A 217 -12.35 6.41 -20.98
C ARG A 217 -11.58 5.21 -20.43
N LEU A 218 -10.60 5.48 -19.55
CA LEU A 218 -9.76 4.41 -19.00
C LEU A 218 -10.55 3.51 -18.05
N PRO A 219 -10.33 2.19 -18.11
CA PRO A 219 -10.94 1.22 -17.18
C PRO A 219 -10.21 1.20 -15.83
N VAL A 220 -10.07 2.36 -15.21
CA VAL A 220 -9.40 2.56 -13.91
C VAL A 220 -10.31 3.31 -12.96
N ARG A 221 -10.03 3.21 -11.67
CA ARG A 221 -10.71 4.01 -10.65
C ARG A 221 -9.81 5.15 -10.20
N PHE A 222 -10.38 6.33 -10.10
CA PHE A 222 -9.75 7.48 -9.48
C PHE A 222 -9.86 7.36 -7.97
N GLN A 223 -8.78 7.70 -7.24
CA GLN A 223 -8.73 7.65 -5.79
C GLN A 223 -8.11 8.93 -5.23
N LEU A 224 -8.69 9.43 -4.16
CA LEU A 224 -8.07 10.39 -3.25
C LEU A 224 -7.72 9.71 -1.94
N GLN A 225 -6.71 10.21 -1.22
CA GLN A 225 -6.38 9.78 0.13
C GLN A 225 -7.40 10.39 1.10
N LEU A 226 -8.45 9.63 1.45
CA LEU A 226 -9.57 10.10 2.27
C LEU A 226 -9.09 10.62 3.63
N HIS A 227 -8.12 9.97 4.25
CA HIS A 227 -7.55 10.40 5.53
C HIS A 227 -6.93 11.79 5.46
N LYS A 228 -6.28 12.15 4.35
CA LYS A 228 -5.72 13.49 4.16
C LYS A 228 -6.78 14.57 4.00
N LEU A 229 -7.94 14.23 3.41
CA LEU A 229 -9.07 15.15 3.30
C LEU A 229 -9.76 15.39 4.63
N LEU A 230 -9.83 14.35 5.49
CA LEU A 230 -10.51 14.41 6.79
C LEU A 230 -9.63 15.01 7.88
N TRP A 231 -8.34 14.60 7.92
CA TRP A 231 -7.46 14.88 9.06
C TRP A 231 -6.11 15.49 8.67
N ASN A 232 -5.93 15.84 7.38
CA ASN A 232 -4.65 16.33 6.85
C ASN A 232 -3.51 15.32 7.10
N ASP A 233 -2.40 15.78 7.70
CA ASP A 233 -1.23 14.95 8.02
C ASP A 233 -1.19 14.56 9.51
N GLU A 234 -2.35 14.43 10.16
CA GLU A 234 -2.43 14.01 11.55
C GLU A 234 -1.95 12.55 11.67
N LYS A 235 -0.94 12.31 12.52
CA LYS A 235 -0.39 10.97 12.73
C LYS A 235 -1.39 10.06 13.45
N GLY A 236 -1.45 8.80 13.03
CA GLY A 236 -2.37 7.82 13.60
C GLY A 236 -3.84 7.99 13.14
N ARG A 237 -4.01 8.67 11.99
CA ARG A 237 -5.31 8.88 11.34
C ARG A 237 -5.34 8.39 9.91
#